data_b96eb986d7d84c94211052ee21d6c0a9
#
_entry.id   b96eb986d7d84c94211052ee21d6c0a9
#
_cell.length_a   1.000
_cell.length_b   1.000
_cell.length_c   1.000
_cell.angle_alpha   90.00
_cell.angle_beta   90.00
_cell.angle_gamma   90.00
#
_symmetry.space_group_name_H-M   'P 1'
#
loop_
_entity.id
_entity.type
_entity.pdbx_description
1 polymer ?
#
loop_
_entity_poly.entity_id
_entity_poly.type
_entity_poly.pdbx_seq_one_letter_code
_entity_poly.pdbx_strand_id
1 'polypeptide(L)'
;MRITIAGKIGSGKSTVSSELSKITGYSVYSSGTFFRETAKKMNMSIEDFNVYSETHPEADYYTDETQKAFMQVNDNIIVEGRLAGWISYLNGIGAFRVFLYATYYTRLVRFAGRENIDIDAARDLMEKRERSEKERYRRLYGIDIDDLSIYDIVVNTEFMKPPEIAIYIANRIDELSRKDVFTPRILHR
;
A
#
# COMPACT_ATOMS: atom_id res chain seq x y z
N MET A 1 12.64 -10.61 -7.66
CA MET A 1 12.11 -10.37 -6.30
C MET A 1 10.90 -9.45 -6.36
N ARG A 2 9.91 -9.64 -5.50
CA ARG A 2 8.75 -8.75 -5.34
C ARG A 2 8.86 -8.00 -4.03
N ILE A 3 8.50 -6.71 -4.04
CA ILE A 3 8.44 -5.86 -2.83
C ILE A 3 7.04 -5.31 -2.75
N THR A 4 6.40 -5.42 -1.58
CA THR A 4 5.13 -4.74 -1.34
C THR A 4 5.32 -3.59 -0.36
N ILE A 5 4.71 -2.44 -0.66
CA ILE A 5 4.75 -1.25 0.20
C ILE A 5 3.32 -0.88 0.58
N ALA A 6 2.98 -1.14 1.83
CA ALA A 6 1.68 -0.81 2.41
C ALA A 6 1.79 0.32 3.44
N GLY A 7 0.64 0.82 3.88
CA GLY A 7 0.55 1.87 4.89
C GLY A 7 -0.70 2.74 4.73
N LYS A 8 -1.05 3.50 5.76
CA LYS A 8 -2.24 4.36 5.78
C LYS A 8 -2.13 5.55 4.81
N ILE A 9 -3.22 6.29 4.61
CA ILE A 9 -3.23 7.55 3.81
C ILE A 9 -2.17 8.49 4.38
N GLY A 10 -1.40 9.16 3.52
CA GLY A 10 -0.37 10.10 3.94
C GLY A 10 0.93 9.47 4.50
N SER A 11 1.08 8.14 4.52
CA SER A 11 2.29 7.47 5.02
C SER A 11 3.52 7.56 4.10
N GLY A 12 3.38 8.07 2.88
CA GLY A 12 4.50 8.27 1.95
C GLY A 12 4.75 7.12 0.97
N LYS A 13 3.81 6.16 0.83
CA LYS A 13 3.98 4.98 -0.04
C LYS A 13 4.49 5.29 -1.44
N SER A 14 3.77 6.11 -2.20
CA SER A 14 4.10 6.38 -3.60
C SER A 14 5.45 7.08 -3.76
N THR A 15 5.79 7.99 -2.83
CA THR A 15 7.08 8.68 -2.85
C THR A 15 8.22 7.72 -2.57
N VAL A 16 8.10 6.89 -1.53
CA VAL A 16 9.12 5.89 -1.18
C VAL A 16 9.25 4.83 -2.26
N SER A 17 8.13 4.37 -2.85
CA SER A 17 8.14 3.42 -3.97
C SER A 17 8.88 3.96 -5.19
N SER A 18 8.68 5.24 -5.51
CA SER A 18 9.40 5.92 -6.59
C SER A 18 10.90 6.00 -6.33
N GLU A 19 11.31 6.36 -5.10
CA GLU A 19 12.73 6.40 -4.74
C GLU A 19 13.36 5.01 -4.73
N LEU A 20 12.66 4.01 -4.21
CA LEU A 20 13.13 2.62 -4.22
C LEU A 20 13.27 2.06 -5.64
N SER A 21 12.37 2.43 -6.55
CA SER A 21 12.45 2.08 -7.96
C SER A 21 13.73 2.62 -8.62
N LYS A 22 14.13 3.85 -8.29
CA LYS A 22 15.38 4.44 -8.80
C LYS A 22 16.63 3.66 -8.35
N ILE A 23 16.60 3.12 -7.13
CA ILE A 23 17.72 2.35 -6.55
C ILE A 23 17.76 0.94 -7.12
N THR A 24 16.60 0.28 -7.23
CA THR A 24 16.51 -1.15 -7.59
C THR A 24 16.37 -1.39 -9.09
N GLY A 25 15.92 -0.39 -9.86
CA GLY A 25 15.48 -0.56 -11.25
C GLY A 25 14.14 -1.30 -11.40
N TYR A 26 13.42 -1.56 -10.30
CA TYR A 26 12.15 -2.29 -10.33
C TYR A 26 11.00 -1.40 -10.76
N SER A 27 10.09 -1.96 -11.55
CA SER A 27 8.87 -1.27 -11.97
C SER A 27 7.90 -1.12 -10.80
N VAL A 28 7.20 0.03 -10.74
CA VAL A 28 6.20 0.31 -9.69
C VAL A 28 4.79 0.08 -10.24
N TYR A 29 4.01 -0.71 -9.52
CA TYR A 29 2.56 -0.82 -9.68
C TYR A 29 1.87 -0.17 -8.48
N SER A 30 0.92 0.74 -8.74
CA SER A 30 0.17 1.45 -7.70
C SER A 30 -1.32 1.13 -7.78
N SER A 31 -1.85 0.39 -6.80
CA SER A 31 -3.29 0.13 -6.70
C SER A 31 -4.09 1.41 -6.47
N GLY A 32 -3.54 2.37 -5.75
CA GLY A 32 -4.18 3.66 -5.54
C GLY A 32 -4.28 4.50 -6.83
N THR A 33 -3.32 4.39 -7.74
CA THR A 33 -3.40 5.03 -9.05
C THR A 33 -4.47 4.36 -9.89
N PHE A 34 -4.48 3.03 -9.92
CA PHE A 34 -5.50 2.27 -10.63
C PHE A 34 -6.92 2.59 -10.14
N PHE A 35 -7.11 2.68 -8.83
CA PHE A 35 -8.41 3.05 -8.23
C PHE A 35 -8.86 4.46 -8.67
N ARG A 36 -7.95 5.45 -8.68
CA ARG A 36 -8.25 6.81 -9.17
C ARG A 36 -8.59 6.84 -10.67
N GLU A 37 -7.87 6.08 -11.48
CA GLU A 37 -8.16 5.98 -12.92
C GLU A 37 -9.50 5.33 -13.19
N THR A 38 -9.89 4.33 -12.40
CA THR A 38 -11.20 3.68 -12.49
C THR A 38 -12.32 4.66 -12.12
N ALA A 39 -12.16 5.41 -11.03
CA ALA A 39 -13.10 6.47 -10.66
C ALA A 39 -13.29 7.48 -11.80
N LYS A 40 -12.17 7.94 -12.38
CA LYS A 40 -12.19 8.88 -13.52
C LYS A 40 -12.92 8.31 -14.75
N LYS A 41 -12.70 7.04 -15.08
CA LYS A 41 -13.40 6.36 -16.18
C LYS A 41 -14.91 6.26 -15.96
N MET A 42 -15.33 6.18 -14.69
CA MET A 42 -16.74 6.18 -14.28
C MET A 42 -17.32 7.60 -14.11
N ASN A 43 -16.55 8.66 -14.42
CA ASN A 43 -16.92 10.05 -14.18
C ASN A 43 -17.29 10.36 -12.71
N MET A 44 -16.61 9.71 -11.77
CA MET A 44 -16.80 9.89 -10.34
C MET A 44 -15.60 10.62 -9.73
N SER A 45 -15.86 11.40 -8.66
CA SER A 45 -14.80 11.84 -7.76
C SER A 45 -14.23 10.62 -7.01
N ILE A 46 -13.06 10.75 -6.40
CA ILE A 46 -12.50 9.69 -5.54
C ILE A 46 -13.40 9.40 -4.35
N GLU A 47 -14.01 10.43 -3.80
CA GLU A 47 -14.94 10.36 -2.68
C GLU A 47 -16.20 9.59 -3.07
N ASP A 48 -16.81 9.93 -4.20
CA ASP A 48 -18.01 9.25 -4.71
C ASP A 48 -17.71 7.79 -5.07
N PHE A 49 -16.55 7.53 -5.68
CA PHE A 49 -16.15 6.15 -6.01
C PHE A 49 -15.85 5.33 -4.75
N ASN A 50 -15.31 5.95 -3.70
CA ASN A 50 -15.12 5.28 -2.43
C ASN A 50 -16.45 4.91 -1.76
N VAL A 51 -17.45 5.81 -1.80
CA VAL A 51 -18.83 5.52 -1.34
C VAL A 51 -19.48 4.44 -2.22
N TYR A 52 -19.34 4.54 -3.54
CA TYR A 52 -19.82 3.51 -4.48
C TYR A 52 -19.30 2.12 -4.12
N SER A 53 -17.99 2.01 -3.80
CA SER A 53 -17.35 0.75 -3.43
C SER A 53 -17.91 0.14 -2.12
N GLU A 54 -18.59 0.90 -1.28
CA GLU A 54 -19.23 0.36 -0.05
C GLU A 54 -20.35 -0.62 -0.37
N THR A 55 -21.06 -0.40 -1.46
CA THR A 55 -22.19 -1.23 -1.93
C THR A 55 -21.87 -2.07 -3.17
N HIS A 56 -20.72 -1.83 -3.80
CA HIS A 56 -20.28 -2.47 -5.03
C HIS A 56 -18.92 -3.16 -4.82
N PRO A 57 -18.88 -4.32 -4.17
CA PRO A 57 -17.64 -5.03 -3.83
C PRO A 57 -16.80 -5.39 -5.06
N GLU A 58 -17.40 -5.48 -6.25
CA GLU A 58 -16.70 -5.71 -7.51
C GLU A 58 -15.66 -4.63 -7.83
N ALA A 59 -15.82 -3.40 -7.31
CA ALA A 59 -14.86 -2.32 -7.49
C ALA A 59 -13.52 -2.61 -6.77
N ASP A 60 -13.60 -3.12 -5.53
CA ASP A 60 -12.44 -3.57 -4.77
C ASP A 60 -11.87 -4.87 -5.38
N TYR A 61 -12.69 -5.87 -5.64
CA TYR A 61 -12.26 -7.14 -6.23
C TYR A 61 -11.52 -6.96 -7.55
N TYR A 62 -12.00 -6.07 -8.43
CA TYR A 62 -11.33 -5.83 -9.70
C TYR A 62 -9.93 -5.23 -9.52
N THR A 63 -9.79 -4.28 -8.59
CA THR A 63 -8.49 -3.68 -8.26
C THR A 63 -7.53 -4.72 -7.68
N ASP A 64 -8.02 -5.52 -6.74
CA ASP A 64 -7.22 -6.46 -5.97
C ASP A 64 -6.83 -7.71 -6.79
N GLU A 65 -7.74 -8.24 -7.61
CA GLU A 65 -7.41 -9.32 -8.56
C GLU A 65 -6.43 -8.86 -9.64
N THR A 66 -6.55 -7.62 -10.13
CA THR A 66 -5.57 -7.05 -11.06
C THR A 66 -4.20 -6.95 -10.42
N GLN A 67 -4.12 -6.48 -9.18
CA GLN A 67 -2.87 -6.40 -8.42
C GLN A 67 -2.28 -7.80 -8.16
N LYS A 68 -3.11 -8.77 -7.79
CA LYS A 68 -2.71 -10.17 -7.57
C LYS A 68 -2.16 -10.79 -8.86
N ALA A 69 -2.89 -10.69 -9.96
CA ALA A 69 -2.46 -11.20 -11.27
C ALA A 69 -1.12 -10.57 -11.69
N PHE A 70 -0.97 -9.26 -11.50
CA PHE A 70 0.28 -8.56 -11.78
C PHE A 70 1.46 -9.12 -10.96
N MET A 71 1.25 -9.35 -9.66
CA MET A 71 2.28 -9.95 -8.79
C MET A 71 2.62 -11.38 -9.16
N GLN A 72 1.66 -12.18 -9.64
CA GLN A 72 1.89 -13.58 -9.99
C GLN A 72 2.80 -13.76 -11.22
N VAL A 73 2.66 -12.88 -12.20
CA VAL A 73 3.37 -13.02 -13.49
C VAL A 73 4.63 -12.17 -13.61
N ASN A 74 4.88 -11.25 -12.68
CA ASN A 74 6.03 -10.35 -12.73
C ASN A 74 6.95 -10.53 -11.54
N ASP A 75 8.25 -10.43 -11.81
CA ASP A 75 9.32 -10.30 -10.83
C ASP A 75 10.01 -8.94 -10.97
N ASN A 76 10.86 -8.59 -10.01
CA ASN A 76 11.56 -7.31 -9.96
C ASN A 76 10.60 -6.12 -10.00
N ILE A 77 9.59 -6.18 -9.14
CA ILE A 77 8.52 -5.20 -9.04
C ILE A 77 8.35 -4.69 -7.61
N ILE A 78 7.86 -3.46 -7.52
CA ILE A 78 7.37 -2.83 -6.31
C ILE A 78 5.86 -2.64 -6.48
N VAL A 79 5.09 -3.22 -5.59
CA VAL A 79 3.63 -3.08 -5.58
C VAL A 79 3.23 -2.24 -4.38
N GLU A 80 2.68 -1.06 -4.61
CA GLU A 80 2.23 -0.19 -3.53
C GLU A 80 0.70 -0.11 -3.46
N GLY A 81 0.19 -0.17 -2.25
CA GLY A 81 -1.25 -0.09 -2.00
C GLY A 81 -1.61 -0.46 -0.58
N ARG A 82 -2.88 -0.21 -0.21
CA ARG A 82 -3.39 -0.52 1.12
C ARG A 82 -3.26 -1.99 1.46
N LEU A 83 -3.66 -2.84 0.52
CA LEU A 83 -3.69 -4.29 0.68
C LEU A 83 -2.48 -5.01 0.06
N ALA A 84 -1.49 -4.31 -0.49
CA ALA A 84 -0.40 -4.93 -1.24
C ALA A 84 0.29 -6.07 -0.46
N GLY A 85 0.59 -5.84 0.82
CA GLY A 85 1.13 -6.87 1.71
C GLY A 85 0.17 -8.02 1.94
N TRP A 86 -1.10 -7.72 2.23
CA TRP A 86 -2.13 -8.71 2.50
C TRP A 86 -2.45 -9.57 1.29
N ILE A 87 -2.56 -8.98 0.09
CA ILE A 87 -2.79 -9.74 -1.15
C ILE A 87 -1.65 -10.74 -1.38
N SER A 88 -0.40 -10.31 -1.21
CA SER A 88 0.73 -11.23 -1.34
C SER A 88 0.67 -12.35 -0.29
N TYR A 89 0.34 -12.02 0.97
CA TYR A 89 0.28 -12.96 2.07
C TYR A 89 -0.83 -14.00 1.90
N LEU A 90 -2.06 -13.56 1.65
CA LEU A 90 -3.24 -14.44 1.52
C LEU A 90 -3.17 -15.37 0.30
N ASN A 91 -2.44 -14.96 -0.75
CA ASN A 91 -2.33 -15.76 -1.98
C ASN A 91 -1.00 -16.53 -2.08
N GLY A 92 -0.20 -16.58 -1.00
CA GLY A 92 1.08 -17.31 -1.01
C GLY A 92 2.12 -16.75 -1.99
N ILE A 93 1.97 -15.48 -2.40
CA ILE A 93 2.91 -14.85 -3.31
C ILE A 93 4.12 -14.36 -2.51
N GLY A 94 5.30 -14.91 -2.78
CA GLY A 94 6.53 -14.52 -2.12
C GLY A 94 6.89 -13.06 -2.43
N ALA A 95 6.98 -12.24 -1.38
CA ALA A 95 7.36 -10.83 -1.47
C ALA A 95 8.00 -10.35 -0.17
N PHE A 96 8.89 -9.36 -0.25
CA PHE A 96 9.33 -8.61 0.91
C PHE A 96 8.28 -7.54 1.26
N ARG A 97 7.66 -7.67 2.43
CA ARG A 97 6.50 -6.87 2.83
C ARG A 97 6.93 -5.75 3.75
N VAL A 98 6.76 -4.52 3.27
CA VAL A 98 7.08 -3.29 3.99
C VAL A 98 5.80 -2.57 4.40
N PHE A 99 5.70 -2.17 5.66
CA PHE A 99 4.66 -1.26 6.11
C PHE A 99 5.27 0.10 6.47
N LEU A 100 4.74 1.18 5.86
CA LEU A 100 5.13 2.55 6.17
C LEU A 100 4.18 3.15 7.20
N TYR A 101 4.75 3.56 8.31
CA TYR A 101 4.06 4.20 9.42
C TYR A 101 4.42 5.70 9.48
N ALA A 102 3.46 6.51 9.87
CA ALA A 102 3.62 7.86 10.38
C ALA A 102 2.47 8.16 11.33
N THR A 103 2.65 9.11 12.25
CA THR A 103 1.59 9.53 13.16
C THR A 103 0.40 10.11 12.39
N TYR A 104 -0.76 10.11 13.02
CA TYR A 104 -1.98 10.65 12.42
C TYR A 104 -1.79 12.09 11.93
N TYR A 105 -1.21 12.95 12.77
CA TYR A 105 -1.01 14.37 12.43
C TYR A 105 -0.07 14.56 11.22
N THR A 106 1.05 13.84 11.19
CA THR A 106 1.98 13.87 10.06
C THR A 106 1.30 13.44 8.76
N ARG A 107 0.49 12.38 8.82
CA ARG A 107 -0.26 11.89 7.67
C ARG A 107 -1.33 12.87 7.20
N LEU A 108 -2.02 13.51 8.16
CA LEU A 108 -3.03 14.54 7.88
C LEU A 108 -2.45 15.74 7.14
N VAL A 109 -1.33 16.28 7.65
CA VAL A 109 -0.64 17.41 7.00
C VAL A 109 -0.19 17.05 5.58
N ARG A 110 0.39 15.86 5.39
CA ARG A 110 0.80 15.39 4.06
C ARG A 110 -0.39 15.17 3.12
N PHE A 111 -1.50 14.69 3.64
CA PHE A 111 -2.73 14.49 2.88
C PHE A 111 -3.34 15.83 2.45
N ALA A 112 -3.49 16.78 3.37
CA ALA A 112 -3.98 18.14 3.09
C ALA A 112 -3.14 18.85 2.02
N GLY A 113 -1.82 18.80 2.14
CA GLY A 113 -0.92 19.39 1.14
C GLY A 113 -1.01 18.73 -0.23
N ARG A 114 -1.19 17.41 -0.29
CA ARG A 114 -1.33 16.68 -1.56
C ARG A 114 -2.65 17.00 -2.27
N GLU A 115 -3.75 17.06 -1.52
CA GLU A 115 -5.09 17.34 -2.07
C GLU A 115 -5.33 18.86 -2.26
N ASN A 116 -4.43 19.70 -1.74
CA ASN A 116 -4.53 21.16 -1.76
C ASN A 116 -5.81 21.67 -1.09
N ILE A 117 -6.10 21.17 0.11
CA ILE A 117 -7.27 21.52 0.93
C ILE A 117 -6.82 21.91 2.34
N ASP A 118 -7.69 22.57 3.08
CA ASP A 118 -7.44 22.90 4.49
C ASP A 118 -7.42 21.64 5.39
N ILE A 119 -6.87 21.79 6.59
CA ILE A 119 -6.65 20.69 7.53
C ILE A 119 -7.96 20.06 8.02
N ASP A 120 -9.02 20.83 8.20
CA ASP A 120 -10.29 20.32 8.72
C ASP A 120 -11.01 19.51 7.64
N ALA A 121 -11.07 20.03 6.41
CA ALA A 121 -11.58 19.28 5.26
C ALA A 121 -10.76 17.99 5.01
N ALA A 122 -9.42 18.09 5.13
CA ALA A 122 -8.55 16.92 4.99
C ALA A 122 -8.80 15.87 6.07
N ARG A 123 -9.08 16.27 7.31
CA ARG A 123 -9.41 15.37 8.41
C ARG A 123 -10.66 14.56 8.10
N ASP A 124 -11.75 15.25 7.77
CA ASP A 124 -13.04 14.61 7.49
C ASP A 124 -12.93 13.61 6.34
N LEU A 125 -12.27 13.99 5.24
CA LEU A 125 -12.06 13.12 4.10
C LEU A 125 -11.17 11.92 4.43
N MET A 126 -10.06 12.13 5.12
CA MET A 126 -9.12 11.07 5.47
C MET A 126 -9.76 10.05 6.40
N GLU A 127 -10.49 10.49 7.44
CA GLU A 127 -11.16 9.62 8.40
C GLU A 127 -12.30 8.84 7.75
N LYS A 128 -13.11 9.49 6.93
CA LYS A 128 -14.18 8.83 6.17
C LYS A 128 -13.62 7.73 5.28
N ARG A 129 -12.55 8.00 4.54
CA ARG A 129 -11.91 7.02 3.65
C ARG A 129 -11.29 5.86 4.43
N GLU A 130 -10.54 6.15 5.51
CA GLU A 130 -9.89 5.09 6.31
C GLU A 130 -10.92 4.19 7.00
N ARG A 131 -12.04 4.74 7.46
CA ARG A 131 -13.15 3.96 8.04
C ARG A 131 -13.78 3.06 6.98
N SER A 132 -14.17 3.63 5.85
CA SER A 132 -14.78 2.90 4.73
C SER A 132 -13.88 1.76 4.24
N GLU A 133 -12.58 2.02 4.02
CA GLU A 133 -11.60 1.00 3.62
C GLU A 133 -11.48 -0.12 4.67
N LYS A 134 -11.37 0.23 5.96
CA LYS A 134 -11.25 -0.76 7.04
C LYS A 134 -12.47 -1.69 7.12
N GLU A 135 -13.68 -1.13 7.01
CA GLU A 135 -14.94 -1.89 7.04
C GLU A 135 -15.06 -2.79 5.81
N ARG A 136 -14.76 -2.29 4.60
CA ARG A 136 -14.79 -3.08 3.37
C ARG A 136 -13.82 -4.25 3.41
N TYR A 137 -12.54 -4.02 3.77
CA TYR A 137 -11.53 -5.06 3.79
C TYR A 137 -11.80 -6.13 4.84
N ARG A 138 -12.38 -5.73 5.99
CA ARG A 138 -12.84 -6.69 6.99
C ARG A 138 -13.98 -7.56 6.46
N ARG A 139 -14.96 -6.94 5.78
CA ARG A 139 -16.11 -7.65 5.21
C ARG A 139 -15.72 -8.55 4.04
N LEU A 140 -14.88 -8.07 3.14
CA LEU A 140 -14.55 -8.78 1.89
C LEU A 140 -13.52 -9.89 2.09
N TYR A 141 -12.53 -9.67 2.97
CA TYR A 141 -11.36 -10.53 3.09
C TYR A 141 -11.10 -11.05 4.50
N GLY A 142 -11.89 -10.64 5.50
CA GLY A 142 -11.64 -10.97 6.91
C GLY A 142 -10.37 -10.33 7.49
N ILE A 143 -9.83 -9.29 6.83
CA ILE A 143 -8.56 -8.65 7.19
C ILE A 143 -8.79 -7.55 8.21
N ASP A 144 -7.98 -7.53 9.28
CA ASP A 144 -7.72 -6.31 10.04
C ASP A 144 -6.51 -5.59 9.43
N ILE A 145 -6.77 -4.47 8.75
CA ILE A 145 -5.71 -3.69 8.07
C ILE A 145 -4.70 -3.06 9.05
N ASP A 146 -5.02 -3.04 10.34
CA ASP A 146 -4.14 -2.56 11.40
C ASP A 146 -3.25 -3.69 11.97
N ASP A 147 -3.47 -4.94 11.59
CA ASP A 147 -2.59 -6.05 11.94
C ASP A 147 -1.30 -6.00 11.10
N LEU A 148 -0.18 -5.78 11.79
CA LEU A 148 1.14 -5.66 11.18
C LEU A 148 1.95 -6.96 11.19
N SER A 149 1.40 -8.06 11.69
CA SER A 149 2.11 -9.33 11.88
C SER A 149 2.62 -9.99 10.60
N ILE A 150 2.04 -9.61 9.46
CA ILE A 150 2.42 -10.15 8.14
C ILE A 150 3.62 -9.44 7.49
N TYR A 151 4.03 -8.28 8.02
CA TYR A 151 5.07 -7.45 7.43
C TYR A 151 6.46 -7.85 7.92
N ASP A 152 7.42 -7.88 7.00
CA ASP A 152 8.83 -8.20 7.30
C ASP A 152 9.51 -7.02 8.00
N ILE A 153 9.15 -5.78 7.63
CA ILE A 153 9.59 -4.56 8.32
C ILE A 153 8.48 -3.51 8.41
N VAL A 154 8.52 -2.73 9.50
CA VAL A 154 7.71 -1.52 9.68
C VAL A 154 8.65 -0.32 9.76
N VAL A 155 8.47 0.67 8.89
CA VAL A 155 9.35 1.83 8.79
C VAL A 155 8.61 3.11 9.17
N ASN A 156 9.10 3.84 10.17
CA ASN A 156 8.59 5.15 10.50
C ASN A 156 9.14 6.20 9.51
N THR A 157 8.22 6.90 8.83
CA THR A 157 8.55 7.86 7.77
C THR A 157 8.59 9.31 8.25
N GLU A 158 8.48 9.58 9.55
CA GLU A 158 8.42 10.96 10.06
C GLU A 158 9.76 11.66 10.07
N PHE A 159 10.81 10.90 10.40
CA PHE A 159 12.13 11.45 10.69
C PHE A 159 13.18 11.21 9.60
N MET A 160 12.78 10.58 8.51
CA MET A 160 13.67 10.26 7.39
C MET A 160 13.11 10.82 6.09
N LYS A 161 14.00 11.29 5.23
CA LYS A 161 13.62 11.71 3.86
C LYS A 161 13.30 10.48 3.00
N PRO A 162 12.42 10.58 2.01
CA PRO A 162 12.06 9.46 1.16
C PRO A 162 13.24 8.68 0.53
N PRO A 163 14.32 9.32 0.04
CA PRO A 163 15.50 8.58 -0.44
C PRO A 163 16.21 7.78 0.65
N GLU A 164 16.29 8.31 1.88
CA GLU A 164 16.91 7.61 3.02
C GLU A 164 16.10 6.37 3.42
N ILE A 165 14.76 6.48 3.40
CA ILE A 165 13.85 5.34 3.63
C ILE A 165 14.05 4.28 2.54
N ALA A 166 14.14 4.68 1.29
CA ALA A 166 14.35 3.76 0.17
C ALA A 166 15.69 3.02 0.29
N ILE A 167 16.77 3.72 0.63
CA ILE A 167 18.09 3.12 0.90
C ILE A 167 18.00 2.14 2.08
N TYR A 168 17.33 2.52 3.17
CA TYR A 168 17.14 1.65 4.33
C TYR A 168 16.43 0.34 3.94
N ILE A 169 15.34 0.44 3.17
CA ILE A 169 14.59 -0.73 2.69
C ILE A 169 15.49 -1.61 1.79
N ALA A 170 16.21 -1.02 0.83
CA ALA A 170 17.10 -1.76 -0.05
C ALA A 170 18.18 -2.52 0.73
N ASN A 171 18.84 -1.87 1.69
CA ASN A 171 19.84 -2.49 2.54
C ASN A 171 19.28 -3.65 3.37
N ARG A 172 18.06 -3.51 3.92
CA ARG A 172 17.42 -4.59 4.68
C ARG A 172 17.10 -5.81 3.80
N ILE A 173 16.69 -5.58 2.55
CA ILE A 173 16.48 -6.64 1.58
C ILE A 173 17.81 -7.38 1.30
N ASP A 174 18.87 -6.65 1.06
CA ASP A 174 20.20 -7.23 0.78
C ASP A 174 20.74 -8.03 1.97
N GLU A 175 20.59 -7.50 3.20
CA GLU A 175 21.03 -8.21 4.41
C GLU A 175 20.30 -9.54 4.60
N LEU A 176 18.98 -9.56 4.37
CA LEU A 176 18.17 -10.76 4.52
C LEU A 176 18.43 -11.78 3.41
N SER A 177 18.65 -11.31 2.17
CA SER A 177 19.01 -12.16 1.04
C SER A 177 20.35 -12.87 1.24
N ARG A 178 21.34 -12.20 1.85
CA ARG A 178 22.67 -12.78 2.13
C ARG A 178 22.68 -13.80 3.26
N LYS A 179 21.69 -13.76 4.15
CA LYS A 179 21.65 -14.65 5.34
C LYS A 179 20.91 -15.96 5.08
N ASP A 180 20.48 -16.27 3.86
CA ASP A 180 19.59 -17.39 3.51
C ASP A 180 18.32 -17.51 4.39
N VAL A 181 17.99 -16.43 5.10
CA VAL A 181 16.89 -16.39 6.07
C VAL A 181 15.56 -16.04 5.39
N PHE A 182 15.60 -15.61 4.14
CA PHE A 182 14.41 -15.23 3.40
C PHE A 182 13.74 -16.44 2.74
N THR A 183 13.13 -17.28 3.58
CA THR A 183 12.05 -18.12 3.09
C THR A 183 10.77 -17.30 3.20
N PRO A 184 10.09 -16.96 2.09
CA PRO A 184 8.79 -16.30 2.17
C PRO A 184 7.90 -17.13 3.09
N ARG A 185 7.29 -16.50 4.11
CA ARG A 185 6.33 -17.21 4.97
C ARG A 185 5.12 -17.61 4.13
N ILE A 186 5.19 -18.79 3.54
CA ILE A 186 4.07 -19.46 2.89
C ILE A 186 3.34 -20.21 3.99
N LEU A 187 2.13 -19.77 4.31
CA LEU A 187 1.25 -20.60 5.14
C LEU A 187 0.82 -21.81 4.31
N HIS A 188 1.38 -22.97 4.63
CA HIS A 188 0.74 -24.23 4.27
C HIS A 188 -0.51 -24.37 5.15
N ARG A 189 -1.68 -24.25 4.55
CA ARG A 189 -2.95 -24.72 5.12
C ARG A 189 -3.15 -26.15 4.71
#